data_ac4ea563d2ac1bf4450e85d35819776a
#
_entry.id   ac4ea563d2ac1bf4450e85d35819776a
#
_cell.length_a   1.000
_cell.length_b   1.000
_cell.length_c   1.000
_cell.angle_alpha   90.00
_cell.angle_beta   90.00
_cell.angle_gamma   90.00
#
_symmetry.space_group_name_H-M   'P 1'
#
loop_
_entity.id
_entity.type
_entity.pdbx_description
1 polymer ?
#
loop_
_entity_poly.entity_id
_entity_poly.type
_entity_poly.pdbx_seq_one_letter_code
_entity_poly.pdbx_strand_id
1 'polypeptide(L)'
;FTLTKNYDAAIDNYFRELLGDPELLDLHYEKVLSLRYGENPHQKAAFFRNPENHDSNITNSKVLHGKQLSFNNIVDGDSALELVKEFDLPTAVFIKHNNPCGVAGAKTIDEAFIQAYKVDPLSAFGCIIAVNREVNEAIVDHIKENKMFVEMLIAPSYEKKALKRLMTRDNLRILETGKLKLDLLKTDIKKLAGVLLIHTKDTYILKKEDLKVVTKKQPTAKEIESMLFATKVVKHVMSNAVVMANGNVVTGIGAGQMSRVDSVFIAGHKGGERVKGSIMSSDAF
;
A
#
# COMPACT_ATOMS: atom_id res chain seq x y z
N PHE A 1 -28.18 22.96 -11.24
CA PHE A 1 -28.69 21.63 -10.84
C PHE A 1 -27.86 21.03 -9.69
N THR A 2 -26.52 21.00 -9.73
CA THR A 2 -25.70 20.43 -8.64
C THR A 2 -25.88 21.19 -7.33
N LEU A 3 -25.91 22.54 -7.36
CA LEU A 3 -26.15 23.36 -6.18
C LEU A 3 -27.51 23.07 -5.55
N THR A 4 -28.56 23.00 -6.40
CA THR A 4 -29.93 22.71 -5.93
C THR A 4 -30.02 21.32 -5.34
N LYS A 5 -29.43 20.30 -5.98
CA LYS A 5 -29.38 18.94 -5.44
C LYS A 5 -28.72 18.88 -4.06
N ASN A 6 -27.56 19.54 -3.90
CA ASN A 6 -26.84 19.54 -2.62
C ASN A 6 -27.60 20.27 -1.52
N TYR A 7 -28.31 21.36 -1.88
CA TYR A 7 -29.16 22.11 -0.96
C TYR A 7 -30.33 21.25 -0.48
N ASP A 8 -31.05 20.62 -1.42
CA ASP A 8 -32.19 19.75 -1.10
C ASP A 8 -31.76 18.53 -0.26
N ALA A 9 -30.60 17.92 -0.56
CA ALA A 9 -30.04 16.83 0.24
C ALA A 9 -29.70 17.27 1.69
N ALA A 10 -29.16 18.48 1.84
CA ALA A 10 -28.89 19.02 3.19
C ALA A 10 -30.17 19.22 4.02
N ILE A 11 -31.24 19.69 3.37
CA ILE A 11 -32.56 19.85 4.00
C ILE A 11 -33.16 18.48 4.36
N ASP A 12 -33.11 17.50 3.44
CA ASP A 12 -33.62 16.15 3.67
C ASP A 12 -32.91 15.51 4.88
N ASN A 13 -31.58 15.56 4.92
CA ASN A 13 -30.80 15.02 6.04
C ASN A 13 -31.16 15.68 7.38
N TYR A 14 -31.34 17.02 7.42
CA TYR A 14 -31.75 17.73 8.62
C TYR A 14 -33.12 17.26 9.14
N PHE A 15 -34.11 17.14 8.24
CA PHE A 15 -35.44 16.67 8.64
C PHE A 15 -35.47 15.21 9.04
N ARG A 16 -34.68 14.35 8.41
CA ARG A 16 -34.54 12.94 8.82
C ARG A 16 -34.01 12.82 10.25
N GLU A 17 -32.95 13.57 10.57
CA GLU A 17 -32.42 13.61 11.94
C GLU A 17 -33.47 14.08 12.94
N LEU A 18 -34.23 15.13 12.59
CA LEU A 18 -35.28 15.72 13.46
C LEU A 18 -36.46 14.75 13.67
N LEU A 19 -36.82 13.97 12.66
CA LEU A 19 -37.97 13.05 12.67
C LEU A 19 -37.60 11.65 13.16
N GLY A 20 -36.30 11.36 13.35
CA GLY A 20 -35.81 10.04 13.71
C GLY A 20 -35.88 9.02 12.55
N ASP A 21 -35.92 9.51 11.32
CA ASP A 21 -35.89 8.67 10.12
C ASP A 21 -34.50 8.02 9.94
N PRO A 22 -34.41 6.85 9.24
CA PRO A 22 -33.12 6.22 8.95
C PRO A 22 -32.14 7.14 8.25
N GLU A 23 -30.89 7.16 8.70
CA GLU A 23 -29.78 7.85 8.03
C GLU A 23 -29.60 7.32 6.61
N LEU A 24 -29.42 8.23 5.64
CA LEU A 24 -29.07 7.89 4.27
C LEU A 24 -27.59 8.13 4.02
N LEU A 25 -26.96 7.20 3.33
CA LEU A 25 -25.58 7.33 2.88
C LEU A 25 -25.53 7.79 1.42
N ASP A 26 -25.10 9.01 1.20
CA ASP A 26 -24.81 9.57 -0.11
C ASP A 26 -23.31 9.52 -0.41
N LEU A 27 -22.92 8.82 -1.47
CA LEU A 27 -21.54 8.75 -1.95
C LEU A 27 -21.39 9.53 -3.24
N HIS A 28 -20.58 10.59 -3.23
CA HIS A 28 -20.34 11.39 -4.42
C HIS A 28 -18.95 11.09 -5.00
N TYR A 29 -18.95 10.53 -6.22
CA TYR A 29 -17.74 10.19 -6.95
C TYR A 29 -17.84 10.60 -8.40
N GLU A 30 -16.79 11.21 -8.93
CA GLU A 30 -16.68 11.61 -10.33
C GLU A 30 -15.92 10.58 -11.14
N LYS A 31 -16.43 10.22 -12.30
CA LYS A 31 -15.74 9.31 -13.22
C LYS A 31 -14.46 9.94 -13.77
N VAL A 32 -13.32 9.30 -13.54
CA VAL A 32 -12.01 9.71 -14.08
C VAL A 32 -11.83 9.13 -15.48
N LEU A 33 -12.01 7.80 -15.62
CA LEU A 33 -11.86 7.12 -16.90
C LEU A 33 -12.59 5.77 -16.95
N SER A 34 -12.85 5.28 -18.16
CA SER A 34 -13.25 3.89 -18.39
C SER A 34 -12.01 3.03 -18.49
N LEU A 35 -11.99 1.90 -17.78
CA LEU A 35 -10.93 0.93 -17.84
C LEU A 35 -11.18 -0.08 -18.97
N ARG A 36 -10.12 -0.69 -19.50
CA ARG A 36 -10.25 -1.68 -20.57
C ARG A 36 -11.05 -2.91 -20.13
N TYR A 37 -10.87 -3.33 -18.87
CA TYR A 37 -11.54 -4.44 -18.21
C TYR A 37 -11.43 -4.28 -16.71
N GLY A 38 -12.16 -5.08 -15.93
CA GLY A 38 -12.09 -5.12 -14.47
C GLY A 38 -10.95 -5.98 -13.97
N GLU A 39 -11.19 -6.71 -12.88
CA GLU A 39 -10.23 -7.69 -12.38
C GLU A 39 -9.94 -8.79 -13.43
N ASN A 40 -10.98 -9.19 -14.15
CA ASN A 40 -10.91 -10.18 -15.24
C ASN A 40 -11.27 -9.55 -16.60
N PRO A 41 -10.74 -10.10 -17.71
CA PRO A 41 -10.89 -9.49 -19.06
C PRO A 41 -12.31 -9.31 -19.55
N HIS A 42 -13.26 -10.10 -19.09
CA HIS A 42 -14.68 -10.03 -19.51
C HIS A 42 -15.49 -8.97 -18.74
N GLN A 43 -14.94 -8.41 -17.66
CA GLN A 43 -15.64 -7.44 -16.80
C GLN A 43 -15.50 -6.02 -17.36
N LYS A 44 -16.59 -5.24 -17.34
CA LYS A 44 -16.54 -3.79 -17.59
C LYS A 44 -16.15 -3.08 -16.31
N ALA A 45 -15.29 -2.06 -16.40
CA ALA A 45 -14.84 -1.29 -15.25
C ALA A 45 -14.69 0.20 -15.58
N ALA A 46 -14.78 1.01 -14.54
CA ALA A 46 -14.51 2.43 -14.58
C ALA A 46 -13.81 2.86 -13.28
N PHE A 47 -13.01 3.89 -13.36
CA PHE A 47 -12.30 4.48 -12.26
C PHE A 47 -12.96 5.81 -11.89
N PHE A 48 -13.28 5.96 -10.62
CA PHE A 48 -13.92 7.14 -10.05
C PHE A 48 -13.03 7.74 -8.97
N ARG A 49 -13.13 9.03 -8.72
CA ARG A 49 -12.48 9.75 -7.63
C ARG A 49 -13.50 10.41 -6.73
N ASN A 50 -13.17 10.57 -5.46
CA ASN A 50 -13.84 11.50 -4.59
C ASN A 50 -13.25 12.91 -4.87
N PRO A 51 -14.03 13.90 -5.35
CA PRO A 51 -13.53 15.23 -5.68
C PRO A 51 -13.07 16.04 -4.46
N GLU A 52 -13.56 15.69 -3.27
CA GLU A 52 -13.20 16.34 -2.01
C GLU A 52 -11.90 15.80 -1.40
N ASN A 53 -11.42 14.66 -1.90
CA ASN A 53 -10.16 14.08 -1.43
C ASN A 53 -8.97 14.70 -2.16
N HIS A 54 -8.12 15.41 -1.41
CA HIS A 54 -6.89 16.06 -1.90
C HIS A 54 -5.61 15.39 -1.37
N ASP A 55 -5.72 14.22 -0.76
CA ASP A 55 -4.57 13.46 -0.25
C ASP A 55 -3.79 12.79 -1.37
N SER A 56 -2.58 12.32 -1.03
CA SER A 56 -1.77 11.53 -1.96
C SER A 56 -2.42 10.17 -2.19
N ASN A 57 -3.01 9.98 -3.35
CA ASN A 57 -3.64 8.73 -3.80
C ASN A 57 -3.41 8.53 -5.30
N ILE A 58 -3.85 7.42 -5.84
CA ILE A 58 -3.65 7.09 -7.26
C ILE A 58 -4.36 8.08 -8.18
N THR A 59 -5.55 8.59 -7.79
CA THR A 59 -6.31 9.54 -8.64
C THR A 59 -5.70 10.93 -8.68
N ASN A 60 -5.04 11.33 -7.60
CA ASN A 60 -4.39 12.64 -7.47
C ASN A 60 -2.93 12.61 -7.95
N SER A 61 -2.40 11.43 -8.28
CA SER A 61 -1.05 11.26 -8.80
C SER A 61 -0.97 11.67 -10.27
N LYS A 62 0.14 12.31 -10.65
CA LYS A 62 0.42 12.66 -12.04
C LYS A 62 1.03 11.46 -12.75
N VAL A 63 0.39 10.97 -13.82
CA VAL A 63 0.96 9.95 -14.69
C VAL A 63 1.99 10.60 -15.60
N LEU A 64 3.27 10.29 -15.41
CA LEU A 64 4.39 10.86 -16.18
C LEU A 64 4.70 10.05 -17.42
N HIS A 65 4.45 8.72 -17.39
CA HIS A 65 4.81 7.81 -18.48
C HIS A 65 4.02 6.51 -18.41
N GLY A 66 3.98 5.81 -19.56
CA GLY A 66 3.50 4.44 -19.69
C GLY A 66 2.06 4.32 -20.20
N LYS A 67 1.61 3.07 -20.28
CA LYS A 67 0.25 2.75 -20.75
C LYS A 67 -0.80 3.17 -19.71
N GLN A 68 -2.06 3.30 -20.18
CA GLN A 68 -3.20 3.51 -19.30
C GLN A 68 -3.21 2.50 -18.14
N LEU A 69 -3.55 2.97 -16.94
CA LEU A 69 -3.70 2.13 -15.76
C LEU A 69 -4.80 1.09 -15.99
N SER A 70 -4.55 -0.14 -15.59
CA SER A 70 -5.55 -1.20 -15.51
C SER A 70 -6.19 -1.22 -14.12
N PHE A 71 -7.29 -1.96 -13.97
CA PHE A 71 -7.92 -2.21 -12.69
C PHE A 71 -6.91 -2.70 -11.65
N ASN A 72 -6.16 -3.76 -11.98
CA ASN A 72 -5.17 -4.35 -11.07
C ASN A 72 -4.01 -3.37 -10.75
N ASN A 73 -3.57 -2.54 -11.73
CA ASN A 73 -2.56 -1.52 -11.43
C ASN A 73 -3.04 -0.50 -10.39
N ILE A 74 -4.33 -0.11 -10.46
CA ILE A 74 -4.90 0.85 -9.51
C ILE A 74 -4.97 0.24 -8.11
N VAL A 75 -5.47 -0.99 -8.00
CA VAL A 75 -5.63 -1.66 -6.70
C VAL A 75 -4.29 -1.98 -6.05
N ASP A 76 -3.34 -2.57 -6.81
CA ASP A 76 -1.99 -2.84 -6.30
C ASP A 76 -1.21 -1.55 -6.00
N GLY A 77 -1.43 -0.49 -6.82
CA GLY A 77 -0.82 0.82 -6.61
C GLY A 77 -1.30 1.50 -5.34
N ASP A 78 -2.59 1.41 -5.05
CA ASP A 78 -3.17 1.91 -3.81
C ASP A 78 -2.57 1.18 -2.60
N SER A 79 -2.51 -0.15 -2.63
CA SER A 79 -1.87 -0.96 -1.59
C SER A 79 -0.40 -0.57 -1.37
N ALA A 80 0.36 -0.32 -2.45
CA ALA A 80 1.76 0.10 -2.35
C ALA A 80 1.89 1.49 -1.71
N LEU A 81 1.03 2.41 -2.12
CA LEU A 81 1.06 3.79 -1.66
C LEU A 81 0.63 3.91 -0.19
N GLU A 82 -0.42 3.20 0.21
CA GLU A 82 -0.87 3.20 1.59
C GLU A 82 0.19 2.60 2.54
N LEU A 83 0.81 1.49 2.16
CA LEU A 83 1.86 0.90 2.99
C LEU A 83 3.10 1.81 3.09
N VAL A 84 3.56 2.43 1.99
CA VAL A 84 4.77 3.26 2.05
C VAL A 84 4.60 4.52 2.88
N LYS A 85 3.38 5.02 3.03
CA LYS A 85 3.05 6.19 3.87
C LYS A 85 3.21 5.93 5.37
N GLU A 86 3.22 4.66 5.82
CA GLU A 86 3.41 4.30 7.23
C GLU A 86 4.81 4.66 7.76
N PHE A 87 5.77 5.01 6.88
CA PHE A 87 7.17 5.13 7.23
C PHE A 87 7.73 6.54 7.04
N ASP A 88 8.40 7.05 8.08
CA ASP A 88 9.12 8.33 8.02
C ASP A 88 10.53 8.18 7.43
N LEU A 89 11.21 7.04 7.66
CA LEU A 89 12.52 6.79 7.06
C LEU A 89 12.40 6.46 5.56
N PRO A 90 13.47 6.65 4.76
CA PRO A 90 13.47 6.25 3.35
C PRO A 90 13.08 4.77 3.22
N THR A 91 11.95 4.50 2.56
CA THR A 91 11.35 3.16 2.49
C THR A 91 10.90 2.84 1.08
N ALA A 92 11.13 1.59 0.67
CA ALA A 92 10.64 1.01 -0.57
C ALA A 92 9.70 -0.17 -0.27
N VAL A 93 8.59 -0.22 -1.01
CA VAL A 93 7.54 -1.24 -0.90
C VAL A 93 7.31 -1.85 -2.27
N PHE A 94 7.32 -3.17 -2.34
CA PHE A 94 7.05 -3.97 -3.52
C PHE A 94 5.75 -4.75 -3.30
N ILE A 95 4.76 -4.51 -4.13
CA ILE A 95 3.44 -5.14 -4.05
C ILE A 95 3.21 -6.07 -5.22
N LYS A 96 2.62 -7.22 -4.94
CA LYS A 96 2.15 -8.18 -5.92
C LYS A 96 0.81 -8.75 -5.45
N HIS A 97 -0.26 -8.55 -6.26
CA HIS A 97 -1.61 -9.01 -5.93
C HIS A 97 -2.07 -8.56 -4.53
N ASN A 98 -2.01 -7.25 -4.30
CA ASN A 98 -2.39 -6.56 -3.05
C ASN A 98 -1.61 -6.98 -1.79
N ASN A 99 -0.55 -7.77 -1.92
CA ASN A 99 0.28 -8.15 -0.79
C ASN A 99 1.71 -7.66 -1.01
N PRO A 100 2.40 -7.20 0.06
CA PRO A 100 3.80 -6.90 -0.04
C PRO A 100 4.61 -8.19 -0.25
N CYS A 101 5.54 -8.14 -1.19
CA CYS A 101 6.56 -9.17 -1.39
C CYS A 101 7.96 -8.70 -0.99
N GLY A 102 8.13 -7.40 -0.75
CA GLY A 102 9.35 -6.83 -0.23
C GLY A 102 9.10 -5.45 0.37
N VAL A 103 9.60 -5.24 1.59
CA VAL A 103 9.54 -3.93 2.27
C VAL A 103 10.84 -3.72 3.03
N ALA A 104 11.48 -2.59 2.80
CA ALA A 104 12.66 -2.22 3.54
C ALA A 104 12.77 -0.71 3.72
N GLY A 105 13.22 -0.31 4.90
CA GLY A 105 13.63 1.05 5.22
C GLY A 105 15.14 1.10 5.46
N ALA A 106 15.80 2.15 4.98
CA ALA A 106 17.24 2.34 5.12
C ALA A 106 17.62 3.82 5.28
N LYS A 107 18.92 4.13 5.34
CA LYS A 107 19.40 5.51 5.42
C LYS A 107 19.15 6.28 4.12
N THR A 108 19.26 5.61 2.99
CA THR A 108 19.00 6.16 1.65
C THR A 108 17.91 5.36 0.94
N ILE A 109 17.28 5.96 -0.06
CA ILE A 109 16.17 5.31 -0.76
C ILE A 109 16.63 4.21 -1.70
N ASP A 110 17.81 4.32 -2.27
CA ASP A 110 18.42 3.28 -3.09
C ASP A 110 18.81 2.06 -2.26
N GLU A 111 19.38 2.24 -1.06
CA GLU A 111 19.59 1.14 -0.11
C GLU A 111 18.29 0.43 0.26
N ALA A 112 17.24 1.21 0.59
CA ALA A 112 15.92 0.67 0.90
C ALA A 112 15.36 -0.15 -0.28
N PHE A 113 15.44 0.39 -1.50
CA PHE A 113 14.99 -0.26 -2.72
C PHE A 113 15.70 -1.59 -2.96
N ILE A 114 17.03 -1.60 -2.85
CA ILE A 114 17.86 -2.79 -3.06
C ILE A 114 17.53 -3.88 -2.01
N GLN A 115 17.36 -3.48 -0.74
CA GLN A 115 17.02 -4.42 0.34
C GLN A 115 15.60 -4.96 0.18
N ALA A 116 14.62 -4.14 -0.19
CA ALA A 116 13.26 -4.58 -0.45
C ALA A 116 13.18 -5.57 -1.61
N TYR A 117 13.92 -5.33 -2.70
CA TYR A 117 14.01 -6.27 -3.82
C TYR A 117 14.55 -7.64 -3.40
N LYS A 118 15.58 -7.67 -2.53
CA LYS A 118 16.24 -8.91 -2.08
C LYS A 118 15.34 -9.80 -1.20
N VAL A 119 14.22 -9.30 -0.71
CA VAL A 119 13.28 -10.08 0.12
C VAL A 119 12.67 -11.23 -0.68
N ASP A 120 12.14 -10.96 -1.87
CA ASP A 120 11.56 -11.97 -2.75
C ASP A 120 11.71 -11.53 -4.23
N PRO A 121 12.90 -11.71 -4.83
CA PRO A 121 13.14 -11.30 -6.21
C PRO A 121 12.24 -12.01 -7.23
N LEU A 122 11.79 -13.22 -6.90
CA LEU A 122 10.89 -13.99 -7.76
C LEU A 122 9.51 -13.34 -7.84
N SER A 123 8.91 -12.99 -6.70
CA SER A 123 7.61 -12.32 -6.65
C SER A 123 7.68 -10.87 -7.13
N ALA A 124 8.85 -10.24 -7.06
CA ALA A 124 9.08 -8.89 -7.56
C ALA A 124 9.00 -8.78 -9.10
N PHE A 125 8.96 -9.89 -9.83
CA PHE A 125 8.75 -9.85 -11.28
C PHE A 125 7.33 -9.36 -11.61
N GLY A 126 7.22 -8.22 -12.31
CA GLY A 126 5.95 -7.59 -12.67
C GLY A 126 5.21 -7.02 -11.45
N CYS A 127 5.93 -6.57 -10.43
CA CYS A 127 5.35 -5.92 -9.26
C CYS A 127 5.07 -4.43 -9.50
N ILE A 128 4.34 -3.86 -8.56
CA ILE A 128 4.18 -2.41 -8.38
C ILE A 128 5.04 -1.98 -7.21
N ILE A 129 5.75 -0.88 -7.37
CA ILE A 129 6.69 -0.37 -6.39
C ILE A 129 6.30 1.03 -5.97
N ALA A 130 6.25 1.29 -4.68
CA ALA A 130 6.16 2.63 -4.13
C ALA A 130 7.39 2.95 -3.26
N VAL A 131 7.88 4.18 -3.39
CA VAL A 131 8.95 4.72 -2.54
C VAL A 131 8.50 6.06 -1.94
N ASN A 132 8.99 6.38 -0.73
CA ASN A 132 8.60 7.63 -0.06
C ASN A 132 9.63 8.75 -0.17
N ARG A 133 10.59 8.62 -1.07
CA ARG A 133 11.59 9.65 -1.41
C ARG A 133 11.75 9.75 -2.93
N GLU A 134 12.48 10.78 -3.37
CA GLU A 134 12.82 10.97 -4.78
C GLU A 134 13.56 9.76 -5.35
N VAL A 135 13.13 9.30 -6.52
CA VAL A 135 13.82 8.21 -7.26
C VAL A 135 15.08 8.77 -7.90
N ASN A 136 16.24 8.22 -7.56
CA ASN A 136 17.56 8.58 -8.04
C ASN A 136 18.08 7.62 -9.14
N GLU A 137 19.26 7.97 -9.74
CA GLU A 137 19.87 7.14 -10.78
C GLU A 137 20.30 5.76 -10.27
N ALA A 138 20.68 5.59 -8.99
CA ALA A 138 21.10 4.32 -8.43
C ALA A 138 19.96 3.27 -8.44
N ILE A 139 18.70 3.69 -8.17
CA ILE A 139 17.52 2.83 -8.32
C ILE A 139 17.38 2.36 -9.78
N VAL A 140 17.56 3.26 -10.75
CA VAL A 140 17.46 2.93 -12.18
C VAL A 140 18.54 1.95 -12.60
N ASP A 141 19.77 2.13 -12.10
CA ASP A 141 20.87 1.19 -12.33
C ASP A 141 20.54 -0.20 -11.80
N HIS A 142 20.04 -0.29 -10.56
CA HIS A 142 19.64 -1.55 -9.97
C HIS A 142 18.52 -2.26 -10.76
N ILE A 143 17.51 -1.52 -11.21
CA ILE A 143 16.42 -2.04 -12.07
C ILE A 143 17.00 -2.60 -13.38
N LYS A 144 17.98 -1.92 -13.98
CA LYS A 144 18.61 -2.34 -15.25
C LYS A 144 19.52 -3.55 -15.06
N GLU A 145 20.41 -3.53 -14.08
CA GLU A 145 21.38 -4.58 -13.79
C GLU A 145 20.71 -5.92 -13.47
N ASN A 146 19.61 -5.86 -12.70
CA ASN A 146 18.84 -7.05 -12.33
C ASN A 146 17.74 -7.40 -13.35
N LYS A 147 17.68 -6.71 -14.51
CA LYS A 147 16.69 -6.93 -15.57
C LYS A 147 15.26 -6.97 -15.02
N MET A 148 14.98 -6.15 -14.02
CA MET A 148 13.68 -6.17 -13.35
C MET A 148 12.56 -5.76 -14.30
N PHE A 149 11.49 -6.54 -14.32
CA PHE A 149 10.24 -6.16 -14.93
C PHE A 149 9.35 -5.52 -13.86
N VAL A 150 9.13 -4.21 -14.00
CA VAL A 150 8.31 -3.39 -13.10
C VAL A 150 7.10 -2.90 -13.88
N GLU A 151 5.90 -3.18 -13.38
CA GLU A 151 4.64 -2.73 -13.98
C GLU A 151 4.37 -1.24 -13.73
N MET A 152 4.65 -0.79 -12.49
CA MET A 152 4.44 0.60 -12.08
C MET A 152 5.42 1.00 -10.99
N LEU A 153 5.92 2.23 -11.08
CA LEU A 153 6.74 2.88 -10.06
C LEU A 153 6.05 4.16 -9.59
N ILE A 154 5.88 4.29 -8.28
CA ILE A 154 5.19 5.41 -7.63
C ILE A 154 6.18 6.08 -6.68
N ALA A 155 6.33 7.40 -6.80
CA ALA A 155 7.24 8.18 -5.96
C ALA A 155 6.76 9.62 -5.77
N PRO A 156 7.22 10.32 -4.72
CA PRO A 156 6.97 11.75 -4.57
C PRO A 156 7.53 12.60 -5.70
N SER A 157 8.70 12.24 -6.21
CA SER A 157 9.41 12.90 -7.31
C SER A 157 10.48 11.99 -7.92
N TYR A 158 11.05 12.44 -9.02
CA TYR A 158 12.08 11.72 -9.77
C TYR A 158 13.19 12.68 -10.17
N GLU A 159 14.44 12.31 -9.96
CA GLU A 159 15.58 13.02 -10.57
C GLU A 159 15.43 13.07 -12.09
N LYS A 160 15.70 14.20 -12.71
CA LYS A 160 15.49 14.40 -14.16
C LYS A 160 16.17 13.35 -15.02
N LYS A 161 17.39 12.94 -14.67
CA LYS A 161 18.13 11.90 -15.40
C LYS A 161 17.54 10.51 -15.17
N ALA A 162 17.18 10.18 -13.94
CA ALA A 162 16.52 8.93 -13.59
C ALA A 162 15.19 8.79 -14.35
N LEU A 163 14.34 9.81 -14.34
CA LEU A 163 13.08 9.84 -15.06
C LEU A 163 13.28 9.59 -16.56
N LYS A 164 14.20 10.33 -17.21
CA LYS A 164 14.50 10.16 -18.64
C LYS A 164 14.88 8.73 -18.99
N ARG A 165 15.67 8.09 -18.14
CA ARG A 165 16.10 6.69 -18.33
C ARG A 165 14.94 5.70 -18.11
N LEU A 166 14.10 5.93 -17.10
CA LEU A 166 12.91 5.10 -16.85
C LEU A 166 11.89 5.17 -18.01
N MET A 167 11.70 6.36 -18.59
CA MET A 167 10.79 6.58 -19.72
C MET A 167 11.19 5.85 -21.01
N THR A 168 12.38 5.28 -21.11
CA THR A 168 12.77 4.40 -22.22
C THR A 168 12.10 3.02 -22.18
N ARG A 169 11.36 2.73 -21.11
CA ARG A 169 10.67 1.46 -20.87
C ARG A 169 9.18 1.61 -21.17
N ASP A 170 8.75 1.35 -22.39
CA ASP A 170 7.39 1.60 -22.90
C ASP A 170 6.26 1.06 -22.02
N ASN A 171 6.49 -0.04 -21.30
CA ASN A 171 5.47 -0.68 -20.48
C ASN A 171 5.46 -0.21 -19.02
N LEU A 172 6.50 0.50 -18.57
CA LEU A 172 6.59 1.00 -17.19
C LEU A 172 5.66 2.20 -17.00
N ARG A 173 4.76 2.10 -16.06
CA ARG A 173 3.94 3.24 -15.63
C ARG A 173 4.68 4.00 -14.53
N ILE A 174 4.77 5.32 -14.68
CA ILE A 174 5.48 6.19 -13.73
C ILE A 174 4.48 7.19 -13.18
N LEU A 175 4.28 7.15 -11.86
CA LEU A 175 3.37 8.04 -11.15
C LEU A 175 4.14 8.93 -10.17
N GLU A 176 3.86 10.24 -10.24
CA GLU A 176 4.37 11.24 -9.30
C GLU A 176 3.25 11.69 -8.37
N THR A 177 3.43 11.48 -7.07
CA THR A 177 2.42 11.80 -6.05
C THR A 177 2.58 13.18 -5.45
N GLY A 178 3.74 13.82 -5.63
CA GLY A 178 4.15 14.93 -4.78
C GLY A 178 4.44 14.47 -3.34
N LYS A 179 4.44 15.41 -2.41
CA LYS A 179 4.70 15.10 -0.99
C LYS A 179 3.63 14.15 -0.45
N LEU A 180 4.07 13.01 0.07
CA LEU A 180 3.17 12.03 0.68
C LEU A 180 2.53 12.60 1.95
N LYS A 181 1.22 12.35 2.06
CA LYS A 181 0.43 12.66 3.25
C LYS A 181 -0.36 11.42 3.63
N LEU A 182 -0.48 11.16 4.94
CA LEU A 182 -1.40 10.16 5.44
C LEU A 182 -2.83 10.56 5.06
N ASP A 183 -3.61 9.60 4.62
CA ASP A 183 -5.02 9.78 4.32
C ASP A 183 -5.77 10.07 5.62
N LEU A 184 -6.41 11.22 5.66
CA LEU A 184 -7.26 11.64 6.79
C LEU A 184 -8.72 11.22 6.60
N LEU A 185 -9.09 10.57 5.49
CA LEU A 185 -10.40 9.96 5.34
C LEU A 185 -10.55 8.87 6.39
N LYS A 186 -11.48 9.11 7.29
CA LYS A 186 -11.67 8.28 8.49
C LYS A 186 -12.51 7.03 8.23
N THR A 187 -12.96 6.80 7.00
CA THR A 187 -13.87 5.70 6.67
C THR A 187 -13.30 4.80 5.58
N ASP A 188 -13.50 3.51 5.76
CA ASP A 188 -13.30 2.49 4.75
C ASP A 188 -14.63 1.79 4.47
N ILE A 189 -14.87 1.40 3.21
CA ILE A 189 -16.15 0.87 2.73
C ILE A 189 -15.93 -0.48 2.10
N LYS A 190 -16.56 -1.51 2.65
CA LYS A 190 -16.59 -2.84 2.06
C LYS A 190 -17.96 -3.13 1.46
N LYS A 191 -18.01 -3.26 0.14
CA LYS A 191 -19.23 -3.64 -0.58
C LYS A 191 -19.42 -5.16 -0.54
N LEU A 192 -20.61 -5.57 -0.11
CA LEU A 192 -21.09 -6.94 -0.18
C LEU A 192 -22.30 -7.01 -1.10
N ALA A 193 -22.90 -8.21 -1.27
CA ALA A 193 -24.12 -8.35 -2.04
C ALA A 193 -25.30 -7.66 -1.33
N GLY A 194 -25.72 -6.51 -1.88
CA GLY A 194 -26.85 -5.73 -1.34
C GLY A 194 -26.59 -4.97 -0.04
N VAL A 195 -25.33 -4.95 0.46
CA VAL A 195 -24.96 -4.32 1.75
C VAL A 195 -23.67 -3.56 1.62
N LEU A 196 -23.56 -2.44 2.33
CA LEU A 196 -22.30 -1.73 2.57
C LEU A 196 -21.94 -1.85 4.06
N LEU A 197 -20.70 -2.23 4.33
CA LEU A 197 -20.11 -2.10 5.66
C LEU A 197 -19.18 -0.89 5.65
N ILE A 198 -19.36 -0.01 6.62
CA ILE A 198 -18.56 1.19 6.79
C ILE A 198 -17.91 1.11 8.17
N HIS A 199 -16.60 1.34 8.21
CA HIS A 199 -15.86 1.42 9.46
C HIS A 199 -14.80 2.52 9.37
N THR A 200 -14.24 2.89 10.49
CA THR A 200 -13.10 3.81 10.52
C THR A 200 -11.87 3.10 9.94
N LYS A 201 -11.11 3.84 9.12
CA LYS A 201 -9.82 3.35 8.64
C LYS A 201 -8.88 3.10 9.83
N ASP A 202 -8.10 2.03 9.76
CA ASP A 202 -7.06 1.77 10.76
C ASP A 202 -5.90 2.74 10.58
N THR A 203 -5.96 3.86 11.28
CA THR A 203 -4.91 4.89 11.34
C THR A 203 -4.04 4.77 12.59
N TYR A 204 -4.25 3.73 13.40
CA TYR A 204 -3.50 3.54 14.63
C TYR A 204 -2.03 3.24 14.34
N ILE A 205 -1.14 4.01 14.94
CA ILE A 205 0.30 3.82 14.88
C ILE A 205 0.76 3.29 16.24
N LEU A 206 1.09 2.00 16.28
CA LEU A 206 1.61 1.35 17.48
C LEU A 206 2.94 2.01 17.89
N LYS A 207 3.05 2.38 19.17
CA LYS A 207 4.25 2.97 19.77
C LYS A 207 4.87 2.01 20.78
N LYS A 208 6.12 2.27 21.14
CA LYS A 208 6.84 1.46 22.13
C LYS A 208 6.10 1.40 23.48
N GLU A 209 5.48 2.49 23.87
CA GLU A 209 4.73 2.63 25.14
C GLU A 209 3.49 1.76 25.21
N ASP A 210 2.95 1.37 24.04
CA ASP A 210 1.76 0.52 23.92
C ASP A 210 2.09 -0.98 24.07
N LEU A 211 3.39 -1.32 24.03
CA LEU A 211 3.84 -2.71 24.07
C LEU A 211 3.82 -3.26 25.48
N LYS A 212 3.18 -4.42 25.67
CA LYS A 212 3.20 -5.18 26.91
C LYS A 212 4.02 -6.46 26.73
N VAL A 213 5.12 -6.58 27.46
CA VAL A 213 5.92 -7.82 27.47
C VAL A 213 5.22 -8.86 28.33
N VAL A 214 4.81 -9.98 27.71
CA VAL A 214 4.12 -11.09 28.39
C VAL A 214 5.00 -12.34 28.53
N THR A 215 6.24 -12.28 28.04
CA THR A 215 7.22 -13.38 28.07
C THR A 215 8.25 -13.17 29.18
N LYS A 216 8.91 -14.27 29.61
CA LYS A 216 10.01 -14.19 30.57
C LYS A 216 11.21 -13.43 29.99
N LYS A 217 11.53 -13.64 28.73
CA LYS A 217 12.59 -12.92 28.03
C LYS A 217 12.11 -11.50 27.68
N GLN A 218 12.89 -10.51 28.06
CA GLN A 218 12.67 -9.12 27.68
C GLN A 218 13.25 -8.87 26.28
N PRO A 219 12.54 -8.14 25.40
CA PRO A 219 13.07 -7.79 24.09
C PRO A 219 14.18 -6.73 24.20
N THR A 220 15.16 -6.82 23.33
CA THR A 220 16.17 -5.78 23.16
C THR A 220 15.58 -4.57 22.42
N ALA A 221 16.26 -3.41 22.48
CA ALA A 221 15.84 -2.22 21.75
C ALA A 221 15.73 -2.47 20.23
N LYS A 222 16.65 -3.26 19.67
CA LYS A 222 16.64 -3.65 18.24
C LYS A 222 15.47 -4.57 17.91
N GLU A 223 15.13 -5.51 18.77
CA GLU A 223 13.94 -6.37 18.58
C GLU A 223 12.65 -5.53 18.62
N ILE A 224 12.55 -4.56 19.54
CA ILE A 224 11.39 -3.63 19.60
C ILE A 224 11.27 -2.81 18.30
N GLU A 225 12.36 -2.25 17.80
CA GLU A 225 12.37 -1.53 16.52
C GLU A 225 11.86 -2.41 15.38
N SER A 226 12.37 -3.63 15.29
CA SER A 226 11.93 -4.61 14.28
C SER A 226 10.46 -4.98 14.43
N MET A 227 9.95 -5.12 15.67
CA MET A 227 8.53 -5.41 15.94
C MET A 227 7.64 -4.27 15.46
N LEU A 228 7.98 -3.02 15.78
CA LEU A 228 7.23 -1.84 15.34
C LEU A 228 7.22 -1.70 13.82
N PHE A 229 8.35 -1.97 13.17
CA PHE A 229 8.44 -1.99 11.72
C PHE A 229 7.56 -3.10 11.11
N ALA A 230 7.68 -4.33 11.61
CA ALA A 230 6.91 -5.47 11.11
C ALA A 230 5.40 -5.30 11.33
N THR A 231 4.98 -4.65 12.43
CA THR A 231 3.56 -4.39 12.71
C THR A 231 2.95 -3.40 11.70
N LYS A 232 3.69 -2.38 11.29
CA LYS A 232 3.27 -1.50 10.20
C LYS A 232 3.08 -2.26 8.89
N VAL A 233 3.96 -3.22 8.60
CA VAL A 233 3.85 -4.02 7.37
C VAL A 233 2.69 -5.01 7.45
N VAL A 234 2.53 -5.75 8.56
CA VAL A 234 1.52 -6.81 8.68
C VAL A 234 0.09 -6.28 8.61
N LYS A 235 -0.14 -5.04 9.04
CA LYS A 235 -1.40 -4.31 8.89
C LYS A 235 -1.89 -4.25 7.43
N HIS A 236 -0.97 -4.27 6.46
CA HIS A 236 -1.25 -4.22 5.02
C HIS A 236 -1.13 -5.60 4.33
N VAL A 237 -1.12 -6.69 5.08
CA VAL A 237 -1.06 -8.06 4.55
C VAL A 237 -2.40 -8.75 4.75
N MET A 238 -2.87 -9.44 3.71
CA MET A 238 -4.14 -10.19 3.77
C MET A 238 -4.13 -11.26 4.87
N SER A 239 -5.16 -11.25 5.69
CA SER A 239 -5.34 -12.17 6.83
C SER A 239 -5.58 -13.64 6.36
N ASN A 240 -5.12 -14.68 7.08
CA ASN A 240 -4.17 -14.61 8.18
C ASN A 240 -2.81 -14.15 7.69
N ALA A 241 -2.21 -13.20 8.39
CA ALA A 241 -0.96 -12.58 8.00
C ALA A 241 0.16 -12.82 9.02
N VAL A 242 1.37 -13.07 8.52
CA VAL A 242 2.60 -13.13 9.30
C VAL A 242 3.71 -12.42 8.54
N VAL A 243 4.41 -11.53 9.23
CA VAL A 243 5.59 -10.82 8.72
C VAL A 243 6.77 -11.09 9.65
N MET A 244 7.87 -11.54 9.07
CA MET A 244 9.16 -11.68 9.75
C MET A 244 10.07 -10.52 9.34
N ALA A 245 10.79 -9.92 10.29
CA ALA A 245 11.65 -8.78 10.01
C ALA A 245 12.91 -8.77 10.91
N ASN A 246 13.98 -8.14 10.41
CA ASN A 246 15.20 -7.86 11.17
C ASN A 246 15.61 -6.40 10.92
N GLY A 247 15.62 -5.58 11.96
CA GLY A 247 15.70 -4.12 11.80
C GLY A 247 14.51 -3.62 10.99
N ASN A 248 14.78 -2.76 10.04
CA ASN A 248 13.79 -2.16 9.16
C ASN A 248 13.71 -2.90 7.79
N VAL A 249 13.92 -4.20 7.78
CA VAL A 249 13.86 -5.03 6.57
C VAL A 249 13.00 -6.26 6.83
N VAL A 250 11.98 -6.46 5.99
CA VAL A 250 11.22 -7.70 5.98
C VAL A 250 12.11 -8.85 5.51
N THR A 251 12.00 -9.99 6.16
CA THR A 251 12.76 -11.20 5.84
C THR A 251 11.89 -12.33 5.31
N GLY A 252 10.57 -12.28 5.59
CA GLY A 252 9.62 -13.24 5.07
C GLY A 252 8.17 -12.78 5.32
N ILE A 253 7.28 -13.12 4.38
CA ILE A 253 5.85 -12.80 4.46
C ILE A 253 5.03 -14.04 4.14
N GLY A 254 4.04 -14.32 4.99
CA GLY A 254 2.97 -15.27 4.75
C GLY A 254 1.63 -14.55 4.79
N ALA A 255 0.89 -14.58 3.68
CA ALA A 255 -0.32 -13.81 3.47
C ALA A 255 -1.50 -14.69 3.10
N GLY A 256 -2.71 -14.34 3.56
CA GLY A 256 -3.98 -14.82 3.04
C GLY A 256 -4.25 -16.31 3.29
N GLN A 257 -3.72 -16.90 4.35
CA GLN A 257 -3.93 -18.31 4.64
C GLN A 257 -5.09 -18.54 5.62
N MET A 258 -5.82 -19.67 5.44
CA MET A 258 -6.88 -20.07 6.35
C MET A 258 -6.34 -20.44 7.73
N SER A 259 -5.13 -20.99 7.78
CA SER A 259 -4.42 -21.34 9.01
C SER A 259 -3.26 -20.37 9.25
N ARG A 260 -3.15 -19.85 10.48
CA ARG A 260 -2.02 -18.99 10.85
C ARG A 260 -0.69 -19.74 10.82
N VAL A 261 -0.70 -21.02 11.13
CA VAL A 261 0.48 -21.89 11.04
C VAL A 261 1.03 -21.93 9.61
N ASP A 262 0.13 -21.99 8.61
CA ASP A 262 0.53 -21.96 7.19
C ASP A 262 1.16 -20.62 6.81
N SER A 263 0.64 -19.50 7.34
CA SER A 263 1.27 -18.19 7.15
C SER A 263 2.68 -18.13 7.74
N VAL A 264 2.89 -18.70 8.93
CA VAL A 264 4.24 -18.83 9.54
C VAL A 264 5.14 -19.68 8.66
N PHE A 265 4.65 -20.83 8.21
CA PHE A 265 5.41 -21.75 7.34
C PHE A 265 5.80 -21.06 6.03
N ILE A 266 4.87 -20.38 5.36
CA ILE A 266 5.14 -19.65 4.09
C ILE A 266 6.14 -18.53 4.31
N ALA A 267 6.00 -17.73 5.38
CA ALA A 267 6.94 -16.66 5.71
C ALA A 267 8.36 -17.22 5.92
N GLY A 268 8.47 -18.30 6.69
CA GLY A 268 9.74 -18.98 6.94
C GLY A 268 10.35 -19.60 5.69
N HIS A 269 9.54 -20.30 4.88
CA HIS A 269 9.97 -20.93 3.63
C HIS A 269 10.50 -19.91 2.61
N LYS A 270 9.74 -18.85 2.35
CA LYS A 270 10.16 -17.77 1.44
C LYS A 270 11.38 -17.01 1.95
N GLY A 271 11.45 -16.78 3.25
CA GLY A 271 12.58 -16.09 3.87
C GLY A 271 13.86 -16.92 3.91
N GLY A 272 13.76 -18.26 4.04
CA GLY A 272 14.91 -19.16 4.09
C GLY A 272 15.90 -18.77 5.22
N GLU A 273 17.19 -18.70 4.90
CA GLU A 273 18.22 -18.31 5.86
C GLU A 273 18.08 -16.88 6.43
N ARG A 274 17.39 -15.98 5.69
CA ARG A 274 17.21 -14.59 6.12
C ARG A 274 16.33 -14.43 7.35
N VAL A 275 15.47 -15.40 7.66
CA VAL A 275 14.60 -15.33 8.84
C VAL A 275 15.32 -15.67 10.15
N LYS A 276 16.52 -16.18 10.09
CA LYS A 276 17.30 -16.47 11.30
C LYS A 276 17.57 -15.19 12.09
N GLY A 277 17.18 -15.19 13.36
CA GLY A 277 17.30 -14.00 14.24
C GLY A 277 16.28 -12.89 13.96
N SER A 278 15.30 -13.13 13.12
CA SER A 278 14.19 -12.19 12.89
C SER A 278 13.16 -12.26 14.03
N ILE A 279 12.43 -11.18 14.19
CA ILE A 279 11.17 -11.14 14.95
C ILE A 279 10.00 -11.54 14.03
N MET A 280 8.86 -11.81 14.62
CA MET A 280 7.62 -12.10 13.91
C MET A 280 6.51 -11.17 14.42
N SER A 281 5.75 -10.61 13.52
CA SER A 281 4.49 -9.91 13.77
C SER A 281 3.33 -10.61 13.05
N SER A 282 2.15 -10.57 13.65
CA SER A 282 0.94 -11.20 13.12
C SER A 282 -0.25 -10.25 13.24
N ASP A 283 -1.22 -10.37 12.34
CA ASP A 283 -2.48 -9.63 12.35
C ASP A 283 -3.48 -10.14 13.38
N ALA A 284 -3.19 -11.24 14.05
CA ALA A 284 -4.06 -11.77 15.11
C ALA A 284 -3.76 -11.20 16.48
N PHE A 285 -4.82 -11.22 17.27
CA PHE A 285 -4.83 -10.95 18.69
C PHE A 285 -4.27 -12.13 19.49
#